data_32f50c079cf0ebdd40bfb321fbc307ef
#
_entry.id   32f50c079cf0ebdd40bfb321fbc307ef
#
_cell.length_a   1.000
_cell.length_b   1.000
_cell.length_c   1.000
_cell.angle_alpha   90.00
_cell.angle_beta   90.00
_cell.angle_gamma   90.00
#
_symmetry.space_group_name_H-M   'P 1'
#
loop_
_entity.id
_entity.type
_entity.pdbx_description
1 polymer ?
#
loop_
_entity_poly.entity_id
_entity_poly.type
_entity_poly.pdbx_seq_one_letter_code
_entity_poly.pdbx_strand_id
1 'polypeptide(L)'
;GIFVFEENTTIEDLILQAGGLLESASTSKIDVSRRVKDSKSMEQPDAIAEVFSFSFKDGYIIDGGEDFILQPYDYVYVRRSPGYQAQGKVIVSGEVMFPGEYVLTNKAERLSDLVKRSGGLNKWAYVRGARLIRYTLAEERNRTRAGLVVLTSGKDSVNVENLDLDQTYSVGIDLEAA
;
A
#
# COMPACT_ATOMS: atom_id res chain seq x y z
N GLY A 1 7.04 -5.57 -13.24
CA GLY A 1 7.16 -6.76 -14.10
C GLY A 1 8.20 -6.55 -15.19
N ILE A 2 8.56 -7.63 -15.86
CA ILE A 2 9.38 -7.63 -17.07
C ILE A 2 8.48 -8.22 -18.16
N PHE A 3 8.39 -7.52 -19.29
CA PHE A 3 7.51 -7.90 -20.39
C PHE A 3 8.33 -8.12 -21.65
N VAL A 4 7.82 -8.97 -22.53
CA VAL A 4 8.46 -9.20 -23.84
C VAL A 4 8.21 -7.97 -24.70
N PHE A 5 9.28 -7.45 -25.30
CA PHE A 5 9.19 -6.30 -26.20
C PHE A 5 8.69 -6.76 -27.58
N GLU A 6 7.72 -6.05 -28.09
CA GLU A 6 7.25 -6.15 -29.47
C GLU A 6 7.45 -4.83 -30.20
N GLU A 7 7.67 -4.88 -31.53
CA GLU A 7 7.82 -3.66 -32.32
C GLU A 7 6.54 -2.83 -32.28
N ASN A 8 6.66 -1.53 -32.21
CA ASN A 8 5.57 -0.56 -32.12
C ASN A 8 4.71 -0.65 -30.86
N THR A 9 5.23 -1.25 -29.79
CA THR A 9 4.54 -1.27 -28.49
C THR A 9 4.41 0.14 -27.93
N THR A 10 3.19 0.53 -27.58
CA THR A 10 2.88 1.80 -26.92
C THR A 10 2.89 1.64 -25.39
N ILE A 11 2.75 2.77 -24.68
CA ILE A 11 2.61 2.75 -23.20
C ILE A 11 1.32 2.04 -22.81
N GLU A 12 0.24 2.27 -23.57
CA GLU A 12 -1.06 1.64 -23.37
C GLU A 12 -0.99 0.13 -23.50
N ASP A 13 -0.34 -0.36 -24.58
CA ASP A 13 -0.17 -1.79 -24.82
C ASP A 13 0.58 -2.45 -23.65
N LEU A 14 1.65 -1.83 -23.18
CA LEU A 14 2.41 -2.33 -22.04
C LEU A 14 1.56 -2.37 -20.76
N ILE A 15 0.76 -1.35 -20.49
CA ILE A 15 -0.14 -1.31 -19.34
C ILE A 15 -1.19 -2.43 -19.44
N LEU A 16 -1.76 -2.66 -20.63
CA LEU A 16 -2.72 -3.74 -20.84
C LEU A 16 -2.06 -5.11 -20.67
N GLN A 17 -0.85 -5.32 -21.19
CA GLN A 17 -0.06 -6.53 -20.95
C GLN A 17 0.25 -6.76 -19.47
N ALA A 18 0.42 -5.68 -18.70
CA ALA A 18 0.64 -5.73 -17.25
C ALA A 18 -0.63 -6.07 -16.45
N GLY A 19 -1.79 -6.20 -17.09
CA GLY A 19 -3.08 -6.46 -16.45
C GLY A 19 -3.86 -5.18 -16.12
N GLY A 20 -3.48 -4.04 -16.70
CA GLY A 20 -4.14 -2.76 -16.50
C GLY A 20 -3.59 -1.97 -15.32
N LEU A 21 -4.31 -0.90 -14.96
CA LEU A 21 -3.98 -0.02 -13.83
C LEU A 21 -4.57 -0.55 -12.54
N LEU A 22 -3.79 -0.45 -11.48
CA LEU A 22 -4.32 -0.65 -10.13
C LEU A 22 -5.26 0.50 -9.76
N GLU A 23 -6.24 0.24 -8.89
CA GLU A 23 -7.13 1.28 -8.34
C GLU A 23 -6.36 2.45 -7.71
N SER A 24 -5.20 2.17 -7.16
CA SER A 24 -4.31 3.17 -6.55
C SER A 24 -3.44 3.93 -7.54
N ALA A 25 -3.49 3.62 -8.83
CA ALA A 25 -2.65 4.27 -9.82
C ALA A 25 -3.02 5.74 -10.01
N SER A 26 -2.01 6.58 -10.18
CA SER A 26 -2.22 7.96 -10.58
C SER A 26 -2.45 8.05 -12.08
N THR A 27 -3.51 8.74 -12.47
CA THR A 27 -3.77 9.07 -13.88
C THR A 27 -3.04 10.33 -14.34
N SER A 28 -2.45 11.09 -13.40
CA SER A 28 -1.84 12.39 -13.69
C SER A 28 -0.38 12.30 -14.08
N LYS A 29 0.28 11.16 -13.83
CA LYS A 29 1.73 11.06 -14.09
C LYS A 29 2.17 9.64 -14.36
N ILE A 30 2.74 9.47 -15.56
CA ILE A 30 3.46 8.29 -16.00
C ILE A 30 4.83 8.76 -16.44
N ASP A 31 5.88 8.12 -15.94
CA ASP A 31 7.24 8.43 -16.35
C ASP A 31 7.80 7.24 -17.17
N VAL A 32 8.37 7.50 -18.32
CA VAL A 32 9.13 6.54 -19.11
C VAL A 32 10.59 6.94 -19.04
N SER A 33 11.42 6.06 -18.51
CA SER A 33 12.87 6.27 -18.46
C SER A 33 13.54 5.43 -19.52
N ARG A 34 14.18 6.08 -20.46
CA ARG A 34 14.96 5.50 -21.55
C ARG A 34 16.43 5.66 -21.28
N ARG A 35 17.16 4.57 -21.26
CA ARG A 35 18.59 4.60 -21.03
C ARG A 35 19.33 5.22 -22.21
N VAL A 36 20.15 6.21 -21.95
CA VAL A 36 21.12 6.73 -22.94
C VAL A 36 22.23 5.69 -23.10
N LYS A 37 22.34 5.13 -24.30
CA LYS A 37 23.34 4.12 -24.63
C LYS A 37 24.11 4.55 -25.86
N ASP A 38 25.39 4.82 -25.69
CA ASP A 38 26.33 4.92 -26.82
C ASP A 38 27.27 3.69 -26.77
N SER A 39 26.98 2.73 -27.64
CA SER A 39 27.76 1.49 -27.72
C SER A 39 29.16 1.67 -28.34
N LYS A 40 29.48 2.85 -28.88
CA LYS A 40 30.77 3.18 -29.48
C LYS A 40 31.63 4.03 -28.56
N SER A 41 31.07 4.64 -27.53
CA SER A 41 31.81 5.41 -26.56
C SER A 41 32.59 4.50 -25.62
N MET A 42 33.87 4.83 -25.39
CA MET A 42 34.70 4.20 -24.37
C MET A 42 34.61 4.93 -23.02
N GLU A 43 33.88 6.04 -22.96
CA GLU A 43 33.66 6.85 -21.77
C GLU A 43 32.19 6.73 -21.33
N GLN A 44 31.97 6.88 -20.04
CA GLN A 44 30.61 6.90 -19.51
C GLN A 44 29.93 8.22 -19.90
N PRO A 45 28.72 8.19 -20.45
CA PRO A 45 27.99 9.41 -20.76
C PRO A 45 27.60 10.16 -19.49
N ASP A 46 27.64 11.50 -19.55
CA ASP A 46 27.20 12.34 -18.43
C ASP A 46 25.69 12.14 -18.12
N ALA A 47 24.88 11.91 -19.16
CA ALA A 47 23.49 11.58 -19.04
C ALA A 47 23.28 10.05 -19.06
N ILE A 48 22.68 9.51 -18.00
CA ILE A 48 22.45 8.06 -17.85
C ILE A 48 21.11 7.65 -18.47
N ALA A 49 20.10 8.53 -18.39
CA ALA A 49 18.78 8.27 -18.90
C ALA A 49 18.05 9.57 -19.30
N GLU A 50 17.15 9.44 -20.26
CA GLU A 50 16.15 10.44 -20.59
C GLU A 50 14.83 10.05 -19.94
N VAL A 51 14.08 11.03 -19.43
CA VAL A 51 12.78 10.79 -18.78
C VAL A 51 11.71 11.56 -19.53
N PHE A 52 10.74 10.84 -20.02
CA PHE A 52 9.53 11.36 -20.65
C PHE A 52 8.38 11.23 -19.66
N SER A 53 7.59 12.31 -19.50
CA SER A 53 6.46 12.30 -18.57
C SER A 53 5.16 12.52 -19.33
N PHE A 54 4.18 11.70 -19.05
CA PHE A 54 2.86 11.69 -19.67
C PHE A 54 1.77 11.68 -18.62
N SER A 55 0.53 11.95 -19.05
CA SER A 55 -0.67 11.77 -18.24
C SER A 55 -1.71 10.95 -19.01
N PHE A 56 -2.72 10.42 -18.30
CA PHE A 56 -3.88 9.83 -18.96
C PHE A 56 -4.91 10.92 -19.26
N LYS A 57 -5.50 10.88 -20.44
CA LYS A 57 -6.57 11.76 -20.88
C LYS A 57 -7.93 11.16 -20.56
N ASP A 58 -8.23 10.01 -21.15
CA ASP A 58 -9.47 9.26 -20.96
C ASP A 58 -9.16 7.76 -20.84
N GLY A 59 -9.40 7.20 -19.65
CA GLY A 59 -9.16 5.78 -19.41
C GLY A 59 -7.67 5.41 -19.55
N TYR A 60 -7.30 4.74 -20.63
CA TYR A 60 -5.92 4.34 -20.92
C TYR A 60 -5.24 5.16 -22.01
N ILE A 61 -5.89 6.19 -22.54
CA ILE A 61 -5.31 7.05 -23.58
C ILE A 61 -4.29 7.99 -22.97
N ILE A 62 -3.08 7.97 -23.50
CA ILE A 62 -1.98 8.82 -23.04
C ILE A 62 -2.08 10.19 -23.70
N ASP A 63 -2.08 11.24 -22.88
CA ASP A 63 -2.06 12.62 -23.36
C ASP A 63 -0.64 13.03 -23.73
N GLY A 64 -0.45 13.50 -24.99
CA GLY A 64 0.86 13.90 -25.50
C GLY A 64 1.81 12.77 -25.85
N GLY A 65 1.36 11.52 -25.80
CA GLY A 65 2.16 10.34 -26.12
C GLY A 65 1.62 9.48 -27.24
N GLU A 66 0.71 10.02 -28.05
CA GLU A 66 -0.01 9.27 -29.09
C GLU A 66 0.93 8.58 -30.12
N ASP A 67 2.10 9.17 -30.39
CA ASP A 67 3.13 8.62 -31.29
C ASP A 67 4.34 8.07 -30.52
N PHE A 68 4.27 7.98 -29.18
CA PHE A 68 5.41 7.52 -28.39
C PHE A 68 5.52 6.01 -28.38
N ILE A 69 6.53 5.50 -29.10
CA ILE A 69 6.83 4.08 -29.18
C ILE A 69 7.90 3.72 -28.14
N LEU A 70 7.62 2.71 -27.34
CA LEU A 70 8.56 2.17 -26.38
C LEU A 70 9.75 1.53 -27.11
N GLN A 71 10.90 1.56 -26.47
CA GLN A 71 12.12 0.92 -26.94
C GLN A 71 12.52 -0.22 -25.97
N PRO A 72 13.30 -1.20 -26.44
CA PRO A 72 13.84 -2.22 -25.55
C PRO A 72 14.59 -1.61 -24.38
N TYR A 73 14.31 -2.12 -23.18
CA TYR A 73 14.87 -1.65 -21.89
C TYR A 73 14.32 -0.31 -21.38
N ASP A 74 13.26 0.22 -21.95
CA ASP A 74 12.53 1.32 -21.32
C ASP A 74 11.89 0.87 -20.01
N TYR A 75 11.91 1.75 -19.00
CA TYR A 75 11.22 1.57 -17.74
C TYR A 75 9.99 2.48 -17.69
N VAL A 76 8.81 1.88 -17.56
CA VAL A 76 7.54 2.62 -17.42
C VAL A 76 7.14 2.61 -15.96
N TYR A 77 7.00 3.79 -15.37
CA TYR A 77 6.61 4.00 -13.98
C TYR A 77 5.22 4.64 -13.90
N VAL A 78 4.22 3.86 -13.50
CA VAL A 78 2.92 4.38 -13.09
C VAL A 78 2.98 4.62 -11.59
N ARG A 79 2.82 5.88 -11.17
CA ARG A 79 2.91 6.25 -9.75
C ARG A 79 1.61 5.96 -9.03
N ARG A 80 1.71 5.73 -7.72
CA ARG A 80 0.53 5.69 -6.87
C ARG A 80 -0.04 7.09 -6.72
N SER A 81 -1.37 7.23 -6.80
CA SER A 81 -2.06 8.49 -6.56
C SER A 81 -1.84 8.95 -5.12
N PRO A 82 -1.38 10.20 -4.90
CA PRO A 82 -1.25 10.76 -3.55
C PRO A 82 -2.58 10.85 -2.81
N GLY A 83 -3.69 10.99 -3.56
CA GLY A 83 -5.04 11.04 -2.99
C GLY A 83 -5.66 9.68 -2.73
N TYR A 84 -5.03 8.58 -3.17
CA TYR A 84 -5.58 7.26 -2.96
C TYR A 84 -5.45 6.83 -1.51
N GLN A 85 -6.56 6.42 -0.96
CA GLN A 85 -6.63 5.80 0.36
C GLN A 85 -7.34 4.44 0.25
N ALA A 86 -6.64 3.39 0.63
CA ALA A 86 -7.25 2.07 0.71
C ALA A 86 -8.38 2.06 1.75
N GLN A 87 -9.43 1.32 1.45
CA GLN A 87 -10.52 1.11 2.41
C GLN A 87 -10.00 0.37 3.64
N GLY A 88 -10.16 1.00 4.80
CA GLY A 88 -9.88 0.34 6.08
C GLY A 88 -11.01 -0.64 6.41
N LYS A 89 -10.65 -1.87 6.75
CA LYS A 89 -11.58 -2.91 7.18
C LYS A 89 -11.41 -3.18 8.67
N VAL A 90 -12.52 -3.38 9.35
CA VAL A 90 -12.59 -3.75 10.76
C VAL A 90 -13.55 -4.91 10.93
N ILE A 91 -13.29 -5.76 11.92
CA ILE A 91 -14.16 -6.88 12.25
C ILE A 91 -14.83 -6.57 13.59
N VAL A 92 -16.14 -6.60 13.59
CA VAL A 92 -16.95 -6.53 14.81
C VAL A 92 -17.40 -7.95 15.15
N SER A 93 -17.07 -8.40 16.33
CA SER A 93 -17.40 -9.75 16.80
C SER A 93 -17.97 -9.73 18.21
N GLY A 94 -18.62 -10.80 18.59
CA GLY A 94 -19.28 -10.93 19.90
C GLY A 94 -20.76 -10.54 19.85
N GLU A 95 -21.26 -10.03 20.96
CA GLU A 95 -22.67 -9.86 21.23
C GLU A 95 -23.25 -8.56 20.66
N VAL A 96 -23.13 -8.40 19.34
CA VAL A 96 -23.79 -7.35 18.54
C VAL A 96 -24.90 -7.95 17.67
N MET A 97 -25.81 -7.13 17.16
CA MET A 97 -26.91 -7.64 16.32
C MET A 97 -26.43 -8.21 15.00
N PHE A 98 -25.44 -7.58 14.37
CA PHE A 98 -24.86 -8.01 13.09
C PHE A 98 -23.34 -8.06 13.18
N PRO A 99 -22.77 -9.17 13.71
CA PRO A 99 -21.33 -9.36 13.71
C PRO A 99 -20.80 -9.58 12.28
N GLY A 100 -19.59 -9.12 11.99
CA GLY A 100 -18.99 -9.30 10.67
C GLY A 100 -17.93 -8.26 10.34
N GLU A 101 -17.56 -8.22 9.06
CA GLU A 101 -16.63 -7.25 8.50
C GLU A 101 -17.34 -5.95 8.13
N TYR A 102 -16.75 -4.84 8.52
CA TYR A 102 -17.21 -3.48 8.21
C TYR A 102 -16.08 -2.67 7.59
N VAL A 103 -16.43 -1.77 6.68
CA VAL A 103 -15.50 -0.81 6.09
C VAL A 103 -15.58 0.49 6.88
N LEU A 104 -14.43 1.08 7.20
CA LEU A 104 -14.39 2.41 7.79
C LEU A 104 -14.84 3.46 6.77
N THR A 105 -15.79 4.28 7.14
CA THR A 105 -16.36 5.32 6.27
C THR A 105 -15.47 6.56 6.18
N ASN A 106 -14.74 6.86 7.23
CA ASN A 106 -13.79 7.96 7.31
C ASN A 106 -12.75 7.74 8.42
N LYS A 107 -11.71 8.57 8.45
CA LYS A 107 -10.63 8.48 9.44
C LYS A 107 -11.05 8.85 10.86
N ALA A 108 -12.13 9.58 11.02
CA ALA A 108 -12.63 10.08 12.30
C ALA A 108 -13.79 9.23 12.84
N GLU A 109 -14.13 8.11 12.18
CA GLU A 109 -15.18 7.20 12.64
C GLU A 109 -14.84 6.63 14.01
N ARG A 110 -15.78 6.74 14.94
CA ARG A 110 -15.62 6.27 16.32
C ARG A 110 -16.12 4.84 16.47
N LEU A 111 -15.66 4.18 17.53
CA LEU A 111 -16.13 2.83 17.88
C LEU A 111 -17.64 2.80 18.11
N SER A 112 -18.20 3.86 18.73
CA SER A 112 -19.64 4.00 18.92
C SER A 112 -20.43 4.02 17.61
N ASP A 113 -19.90 4.65 16.56
CA ASP A 113 -20.55 4.70 15.25
C ASP A 113 -20.54 3.31 14.60
N LEU A 114 -19.41 2.58 14.75
CA LEU A 114 -19.29 1.22 14.29
C LEU A 114 -20.26 0.27 15.00
N VAL A 115 -20.38 0.38 16.33
CA VAL A 115 -21.36 -0.40 17.12
C VAL A 115 -22.79 -0.08 16.69
N LYS A 116 -23.14 1.19 16.46
CA LYS A 116 -24.46 1.56 15.92
C LYS A 116 -24.73 0.94 14.56
N ARG A 117 -23.74 0.96 13.66
CA ARG A 117 -23.86 0.36 12.33
C ARG A 117 -24.01 -1.17 12.37
N SER A 118 -23.44 -1.82 13.39
CA SER A 118 -23.64 -3.24 13.63
C SER A 118 -24.98 -3.58 14.30
N GLY A 119 -25.91 -2.62 14.36
CA GLY A 119 -27.24 -2.79 14.94
C GLY A 119 -27.29 -2.64 16.46
N GLY A 120 -26.18 -2.23 17.07
CA GLY A 120 -26.05 -2.10 18.52
C GLY A 120 -25.73 -3.41 19.22
N LEU A 121 -25.65 -3.34 20.53
CA LEU A 121 -25.40 -4.49 21.40
C LEU A 121 -26.69 -5.29 21.62
N ASN A 122 -26.56 -6.61 21.68
CA ASN A 122 -27.69 -7.45 22.05
C ASN A 122 -27.82 -7.60 23.58
N LYS A 123 -28.87 -8.24 24.05
CA LYS A 123 -29.17 -8.39 25.49
C LYS A 123 -28.15 -9.24 26.28
N TRP A 124 -27.26 -9.92 25.60
CA TRP A 124 -26.24 -10.79 26.20
C TRP A 124 -24.89 -10.10 26.27
N ALA A 125 -24.77 -8.89 25.73
CA ALA A 125 -23.52 -8.17 25.68
C ALA A 125 -23.01 -7.78 27.05
N TYR A 126 -21.74 -8.15 27.31
CA TYR A 126 -21.02 -7.68 28.51
C TYR A 126 -20.11 -6.52 28.14
N VAL A 127 -20.63 -5.32 28.30
CA VAL A 127 -20.02 -4.06 27.83
C VAL A 127 -18.62 -3.83 28.40
N ARG A 128 -18.41 -4.14 29.69
CA ARG A 128 -17.11 -3.99 30.37
C ARG A 128 -16.05 -4.97 29.89
N GLY A 129 -16.44 -6.02 29.21
CA GLY A 129 -15.54 -7.00 28.59
C GLY A 129 -15.10 -6.62 27.19
N ALA A 130 -15.53 -5.47 26.68
CA ALA A 130 -15.19 -5.03 25.34
C ALA A 130 -13.69 -4.73 25.21
N ARG A 131 -13.13 -5.08 24.08
CA ARG A 131 -11.72 -4.83 23.76
C ARG A 131 -11.53 -4.53 22.30
N LEU A 132 -10.58 -3.69 22.01
CA LEU A 132 -10.09 -3.42 20.67
C LEU A 132 -8.83 -4.26 20.43
N ILE A 133 -8.87 -5.11 19.42
CA ILE A 133 -7.69 -5.87 18.99
C ILE A 133 -7.09 -5.13 17.80
N ARG A 134 -5.83 -4.72 17.91
CA ARG A 134 -5.08 -4.09 16.84
C ARG A 134 -4.02 -5.02 16.31
N TYR A 135 -3.85 -5.03 14.99
CA TYR A 135 -2.72 -5.68 14.35
C TYR A 135 -1.51 -4.74 14.36
N THR A 136 -0.38 -5.26 14.80
CA THR A 136 0.88 -4.52 14.74
C THR A 136 1.39 -4.51 13.30
N LEU A 137 1.64 -3.33 12.76
CA LEU A 137 2.21 -3.19 11.41
C LEU A 137 3.63 -3.79 11.36
N ALA A 138 3.99 -4.36 10.20
CA ALA A 138 5.32 -4.92 10.01
C ALA A 138 6.44 -3.90 10.28
N GLU A 139 6.22 -2.64 9.94
CA GLU A 139 7.15 -1.54 10.22
C GLU A 139 7.31 -1.27 11.72
N GLU A 140 6.23 -1.30 12.50
CA GLU A 140 6.27 -1.15 13.96
C GLU A 140 7.01 -2.31 14.60
N ARG A 141 6.76 -3.55 14.17
CA ARG A 141 7.49 -4.73 14.63
C ARG A 141 8.99 -4.63 14.33
N ASN A 142 9.34 -4.15 13.14
CA ASN A 142 10.74 -3.98 12.75
C ASN A 142 11.42 -2.90 13.59
N ARG A 143 10.73 -1.78 13.88
CA ARG A 143 11.24 -0.72 14.78
C ARG A 143 11.44 -1.25 16.20
N THR A 144 10.48 -1.99 16.72
CA THR A 144 10.58 -2.60 18.06
C THR A 144 11.73 -3.59 18.13
N ARG A 145 11.89 -4.44 17.09
CA ARG A 145 13.01 -5.37 16.98
C ARG A 145 14.35 -4.65 16.93
N ALA A 146 14.47 -3.60 16.10
CA ALA A 146 15.69 -2.80 16.00
C ALA A 146 16.03 -2.13 17.34
N GLY A 147 15.04 -1.60 18.06
CA GLY A 147 15.22 -1.02 19.39
C GLY A 147 15.71 -2.05 20.42
N LEU A 148 15.16 -3.27 20.38
CA LEU A 148 15.60 -4.38 21.25
C LEU A 148 17.03 -4.80 20.95
N VAL A 149 17.43 -4.86 19.69
CA VAL A 149 18.84 -5.16 19.29
C VAL A 149 19.79 -4.13 19.89
N VAL A 150 19.46 -2.84 19.80
CA VAL A 150 20.31 -1.77 20.37
C VAL A 150 20.44 -1.89 21.89
N LEU A 151 19.32 -2.19 22.59
CA LEU A 151 19.31 -2.33 24.04
C LEU A 151 20.04 -3.60 24.54
N THR A 152 20.10 -4.64 23.72
CA THR A 152 20.71 -5.92 24.08
C THR A 152 22.16 -6.05 23.58
N SER A 153 22.65 -5.11 22.79
CA SER A 153 24.03 -5.12 22.21
C SER A 153 25.17 -5.14 23.24
N GLY A 154 24.86 -5.11 24.53
CA GLY A 154 25.85 -5.21 25.63
C GLY A 154 25.65 -6.39 26.58
N LYS A 155 24.70 -7.28 26.32
CA LYS A 155 24.41 -8.43 27.18
C LYS A 155 24.43 -9.73 26.36
N ASP A 156 25.39 -10.57 26.67
CA ASP A 156 25.47 -11.92 26.13
C ASP A 156 24.16 -12.68 26.35
N SER A 157 23.58 -13.18 25.27
CA SER A 157 22.58 -14.27 25.21
C SER A 157 21.11 -13.97 24.87
N VAL A 158 20.70 -12.80 24.42
CA VAL A 158 19.33 -12.66 23.91
C VAL A 158 19.37 -12.69 22.37
N ASN A 159 18.94 -13.80 21.77
CA ASN A 159 18.78 -13.90 20.32
C ASN A 159 17.49 -13.17 19.91
N VAL A 160 17.61 -11.89 19.58
CA VAL A 160 16.49 -11.01 19.21
C VAL A 160 15.84 -11.43 17.88
N GLU A 161 16.54 -12.20 17.05
CA GLU A 161 16.03 -12.66 15.75
C GLU A 161 14.86 -13.67 15.89
N ASN A 162 14.83 -14.41 17.00
CA ASN A 162 13.82 -15.43 17.28
C ASN A 162 12.71 -14.93 18.22
N LEU A 163 12.68 -13.66 18.57
CA LEU A 163 11.58 -13.08 19.33
C LEU A 163 10.33 -13.00 18.46
N ASP A 164 9.35 -13.82 18.80
CA ASP A 164 8.00 -13.73 18.23
C ASP A 164 7.31 -12.50 18.84
N LEU A 165 7.38 -11.39 18.12
CA LEU A 165 6.66 -10.17 18.50
C LEU A 165 5.20 -10.37 18.13
N ASP A 166 4.32 -10.31 19.11
CA ASP A 166 2.89 -10.47 18.92
C ASP A 166 2.38 -9.66 17.72
N GLN A 167 1.68 -10.34 16.83
CA GLN A 167 1.07 -9.71 15.67
C GLN A 167 -0.13 -8.84 16.04
N THR A 168 -0.66 -9.03 17.25
CA THR A 168 -1.84 -8.33 17.75
C THR A 168 -1.63 -7.91 19.19
N TYR A 169 -2.21 -6.78 19.55
CA TYR A 169 -2.33 -6.36 20.94
C TYR A 169 -3.75 -5.92 21.26
N SER A 170 -4.16 -6.15 22.51
CA SER A 170 -5.51 -5.86 22.97
C SER A 170 -5.49 -4.58 23.82
N VAL A 171 -6.41 -3.67 23.51
CA VAL A 171 -6.66 -2.44 24.29
C VAL A 171 -8.04 -2.56 24.92
N GLY A 172 -8.13 -2.41 26.24
CA GLY A 172 -9.40 -2.28 26.92
C GLY A 172 -10.09 -1.00 26.49
N ILE A 173 -11.39 -1.09 26.19
CA ILE A 173 -12.19 0.06 25.80
C ILE A 173 -13.38 0.18 26.74
N ASP A 174 -13.77 1.41 27.05
CA ASP A 174 -14.99 1.71 27.78
C ASP A 174 -16.07 2.12 26.78
N LEU A 175 -16.98 1.19 26.47
CA LEU A 175 -18.10 1.45 25.57
C LEU A 175 -19.24 2.22 26.23
N GLU A 176 -19.25 2.37 27.58
CA GLU A 176 -20.24 3.20 28.28
C GLU A 176 -19.91 4.68 28.13
N ALA A 177 -18.61 5.01 27.98
CA ALA A 177 -18.10 6.37 27.83
C ALA A 177 -17.86 6.78 26.35
N ALA A 178 -17.99 5.87 25.40
CA ALA A 178 -17.74 6.09 23.97
C ALA A 178 -19.02 6.35 23.22
#